data_7378df868ecff9f70e1e4e35e35be650
#
_entry.id   7378df868ecff9f70e1e4e35e35be650
#
_cell.length_a   1.000
_cell.length_b   1.000
_cell.length_c   1.000
_cell.angle_alpha   90.00
_cell.angle_beta   90.00
_cell.angle_gamma   90.00
#
_symmetry.space_group_name_H-M   'P 1'
#
loop_
_entity.id
_entity.type
_entity.pdbx_description
1 polymer ?
#
loop_
_entity_poly.entity_id
_entity_poly.type
_entity_poly.pdbx_seq_one_letter_code
_entity_poly.pdbx_strand_id
1 'polypeptide(L)'
;MKISFDLDGTLIPLGDNSFPVERKTALQKSLQVEPLRAGTKTVFKALRMAGHEVGIYTTSFRSQRVIKFWLWSYGLKADFIINEQLAGPMLRQMNIGASKYPPVFKIDLHVDDLPGIALEGERFGFDTLLVDYDVRNLESLLADISDFERMVAVQA
;
A
#
# COMPACT_ATOMS: atom_id res chain seq x y z
N MET A 1 -1.96 -14.67 0.51
CA MET A 1 -2.27 -13.55 1.44
C MET A 1 -2.91 -12.40 0.69
N LYS A 2 -3.59 -11.53 1.41
CA LYS A 2 -4.11 -10.26 0.93
C LYS A 2 -3.26 -9.12 1.49
N ILE A 3 -2.56 -8.40 0.60
CA ILE A 3 -1.55 -7.40 0.95
C ILE A 3 -2.01 -6.03 0.45
N SER A 4 -1.97 -5.03 1.31
CA SER A 4 -2.30 -3.65 0.94
C SER A 4 -1.10 -2.73 1.10
N PHE A 5 -1.07 -1.70 0.26
CA PHE A 5 -0.11 -0.61 0.31
C PHE A 5 -0.83 0.72 0.56
N ASP A 6 -0.24 1.58 1.37
CA ASP A 6 -0.65 2.98 1.41
C ASP A 6 -0.21 3.72 0.13
N LEU A 7 -0.69 4.93 -0.05
CA LEU A 7 -0.34 5.79 -1.19
C LEU A 7 0.70 6.85 -0.83
N ASP A 8 0.27 7.82 -0.03
CA ASP A 8 1.03 9.05 0.22
C ASP A 8 2.18 8.78 1.21
N GLY A 9 3.42 8.96 0.79
CA GLY A 9 4.63 8.60 1.56
C GLY A 9 5.12 7.17 1.28
N THR A 10 4.24 6.25 0.94
CA THR A 10 4.58 4.84 0.64
C THR A 10 4.85 4.62 -0.84
N LEU A 11 3.87 4.84 -1.70
CA LEU A 11 3.97 4.65 -3.16
C LEU A 11 4.12 5.97 -3.92
N ILE A 12 3.64 7.08 -3.36
CA ILE A 12 3.69 8.42 -3.93
C ILE A 12 4.54 9.29 -3.00
N PRO A 13 5.57 10.00 -3.50
CA PRO A 13 6.36 10.93 -2.67
C PRO A 13 5.47 11.97 -2.01
N LEU A 14 5.70 12.25 -0.72
CA LEU A 14 4.94 13.23 0.06
C LEU A 14 5.87 14.30 0.64
N GLY A 15 5.59 15.57 0.32
CA GLY A 15 6.36 16.72 0.81
C GLY A 15 7.83 16.63 0.40
N ASP A 16 8.73 16.89 1.36
CA ASP A 16 10.19 16.85 1.16
C ASP A 16 10.76 15.41 1.20
N ASN A 17 9.95 14.43 1.59
CA ASN A 17 10.33 13.02 1.58
C ASN A 17 10.32 12.49 0.15
N SER A 18 11.48 12.54 -0.51
CA SER A 18 11.65 12.07 -1.87
C SER A 18 12.43 10.77 -1.91
N PHE A 19 11.88 9.81 -2.59
CA PHE A 19 12.55 8.56 -2.97
C PHE A 19 12.60 8.44 -4.50
N PRO A 20 13.46 7.59 -5.07
CA PRO A 20 13.48 7.35 -6.51
C PRO A 20 12.10 6.89 -7.02
N VAL A 21 11.74 7.38 -8.20
CA VAL A 21 10.44 7.09 -8.80
C VAL A 21 10.60 6.41 -10.16
N GLU A 22 9.56 5.69 -10.56
CA GLU A 22 9.46 5.07 -11.87
C GLU A 22 9.53 6.13 -12.98
N ARG A 23 10.17 5.77 -14.08
CA ARG A 23 10.28 6.66 -15.24
C ARG A 23 8.90 6.88 -15.87
N LYS A 24 8.48 8.15 -15.95
CA LYS A 24 7.23 8.53 -16.61
C LYS A 24 7.39 8.57 -18.13
N THR A 25 6.40 8.10 -18.84
CA THR A 25 6.24 8.29 -20.29
C THR A 25 5.92 9.74 -20.62
N ALA A 26 6.05 10.13 -21.89
CA ALA A 26 5.68 11.49 -22.36
C ALA A 26 4.18 11.77 -22.08
N LEU A 27 3.32 10.78 -22.27
CA LEU A 27 1.88 10.90 -21.99
C LEU A 27 1.59 11.11 -20.50
N GLN A 28 2.25 10.34 -19.61
CA GLN A 28 2.09 10.52 -18.16
C GLN A 28 2.57 11.90 -17.69
N LYS A 29 3.63 12.44 -18.31
CA LYS A 29 4.10 13.80 -18.03
C LYS A 29 3.08 14.85 -18.49
N SER A 30 2.53 14.68 -19.69
CA SER A 30 1.52 15.60 -20.25
C SER A 30 0.23 15.61 -19.41
N LEU A 31 -0.19 14.45 -18.92
CA LEU A 31 -1.36 14.28 -18.06
C LEU A 31 -1.08 14.60 -16.58
N GLN A 32 0.12 15.03 -16.25
CA GLN A 32 0.55 15.34 -14.88
C GLN A 32 0.27 14.20 -13.89
N VAL A 33 0.41 12.96 -14.35
CA VAL A 33 0.19 11.78 -13.50
C VAL A 33 1.14 11.82 -12.31
N GLU A 34 0.64 11.54 -11.10
CA GLU A 34 1.46 11.49 -9.89
C GLU A 34 2.61 10.48 -10.04
N PRO A 35 3.78 10.74 -9.44
CA PRO A 35 4.91 9.81 -9.49
C PRO A 35 4.57 8.50 -8.78
N LEU A 36 5.28 7.45 -9.14
CA LEU A 36 5.20 6.13 -8.52
C LEU A 36 6.58 5.74 -8.01
N ARG A 37 6.69 5.26 -6.77
CA ARG A 37 7.97 4.82 -6.17
C ARG A 37 8.64 3.75 -7.02
N ALA A 38 9.96 3.85 -7.18
CA ALA A 38 10.76 2.88 -7.92
C ALA A 38 10.64 1.47 -7.30
N GLY A 39 10.52 0.46 -8.17
CA GLY A 39 10.36 -0.93 -7.77
C GLY A 39 8.92 -1.37 -7.53
N THR A 40 7.95 -0.46 -7.45
CA THR A 40 6.53 -0.81 -7.24
C THR A 40 6.03 -1.79 -8.31
N LYS A 41 6.41 -1.57 -9.58
CA LYS A 41 5.99 -2.47 -10.67
C LYS A 41 6.48 -3.90 -10.46
N THR A 42 7.73 -4.05 -10.07
CA THR A 42 8.33 -5.36 -9.80
C THR A 42 7.65 -6.03 -8.61
N VAL A 43 7.44 -5.29 -7.51
CA VAL A 43 6.80 -5.80 -6.29
C VAL A 43 5.38 -6.28 -6.58
N PHE A 44 4.54 -5.45 -7.20
CA PHE A 44 3.16 -5.84 -7.53
C PHE A 44 3.10 -7.07 -8.44
N LYS A 45 3.99 -7.13 -9.45
CA LYS A 45 4.08 -8.28 -10.34
C LYS A 45 4.52 -9.55 -9.59
N ALA A 46 5.58 -9.46 -8.79
CA ALA A 46 6.11 -10.60 -8.04
C ALA A 46 5.08 -11.17 -7.06
N LEU A 47 4.44 -10.31 -6.26
CA LEU A 47 3.42 -10.73 -5.30
C LEU A 47 2.22 -11.39 -5.98
N ARG A 48 1.76 -10.85 -7.10
CA ARG A 48 0.64 -11.44 -7.85
C ARG A 48 1.02 -12.77 -8.49
N MET A 49 2.26 -12.92 -8.98
CA MET A 49 2.77 -14.19 -9.49
C MET A 49 2.89 -15.26 -8.39
N ALA A 50 3.15 -14.84 -7.15
CA ALA A 50 3.13 -15.71 -5.97
C ALA A 50 1.70 -16.05 -5.48
N GLY A 51 0.66 -15.52 -6.14
CA GLY A 51 -0.74 -15.82 -5.82
C GLY A 51 -1.35 -14.92 -4.73
N HIS A 52 -0.71 -13.80 -4.38
CA HIS A 52 -1.28 -12.84 -3.43
C HIS A 52 -2.29 -11.91 -4.09
N GLU A 53 -3.32 -11.51 -3.33
CA GLU A 53 -4.15 -10.36 -3.67
C GLU A 53 -3.40 -9.08 -3.27
N VAL A 54 -3.21 -8.15 -4.23
CA VAL A 54 -2.47 -6.92 -4.01
C VAL A 54 -3.35 -5.71 -4.28
N GLY A 55 -3.45 -4.82 -3.29
CA GLY A 55 -4.32 -3.66 -3.40
C GLY A 55 -3.83 -2.43 -2.65
N ILE A 56 -4.71 -1.44 -2.58
CA ILE A 56 -4.46 -0.16 -1.91
C ILE A 56 -5.39 -0.05 -0.70
N TYR A 57 -4.82 0.40 0.42
CA TYR A 57 -5.58 0.87 1.58
C TYR A 57 -4.99 2.19 2.07
N THR A 58 -5.70 3.28 1.90
CA THR A 58 -5.22 4.64 2.17
C THR A 58 -6.28 5.48 2.86
N THR A 59 -5.84 6.46 3.66
CA THR A 59 -6.70 7.53 4.23
C THR A 59 -6.92 8.68 3.26
N SER A 60 -6.39 8.59 2.05
CA SER A 60 -6.60 9.60 1.01
C SER A 60 -8.07 9.67 0.57
N PHE A 61 -8.55 10.89 0.32
CA PHE A 61 -9.86 11.16 -0.27
C PHE A 61 -9.92 11.01 -1.80
N ARG A 62 -8.81 10.64 -2.45
CA ARG A 62 -8.83 10.32 -3.89
C ARG A 62 -9.86 9.23 -4.16
N SER A 63 -10.71 9.43 -5.18
CA SER A 63 -11.70 8.42 -5.54
C SER A 63 -11.02 7.14 -6.03
N GLN A 64 -11.66 6.00 -5.84
CA GLN A 64 -11.15 4.71 -6.33
C GLN A 64 -10.88 4.74 -7.85
N ARG A 65 -11.66 5.52 -8.62
CA ARG A 65 -11.46 5.69 -10.08
C ARG A 65 -10.14 6.40 -10.39
N VAL A 66 -9.80 7.44 -9.63
CA VAL A 66 -8.54 8.17 -9.78
C VAL A 66 -7.36 7.27 -9.44
N ILE A 67 -7.41 6.54 -8.32
CA ILE A 67 -6.36 5.60 -7.92
C ILE A 67 -6.20 4.48 -8.97
N LYS A 68 -7.30 3.93 -9.45
CA LYS A 68 -7.31 2.90 -10.49
C LYS A 68 -6.68 3.39 -11.80
N PHE A 69 -7.04 4.60 -12.24
CA PHE A 69 -6.46 5.22 -13.44
C PHE A 69 -4.96 5.47 -13.27
N TRP A 70 -4.54 5.98 -12.12
CA TRP A 70 -3.14 6.20 -11.79
C TRP A 70 -2.33 4.90 -11.87
N LEU A 71 -2.75 3.83 -11.20
CA LEU A 71 -2.11 2.52 -11.28
C LEU A 71 -2.07 2.00 -12.72
N TRP A 72 -3.20 2.05 -13.42
CA TRP A 72 -3.29 1.61 -14.80
C TRP A 72 -2.32 2.35 -15.72
N SER A 73 -2.11 3.65 -15.50
CA SER A 73 -1.15 4.45 -16.29
C SER A 73 0.29 3.94 -16.20
N TYR A 74 0.63 3.23 -15.12
CA TYR A 74 1.91 2.55 -14.92
C TYR A 74 1.89 1.07 -15.32
N GLY A 75 0.79 0.59 -15.89
CA GLY A 75 0.61 -0.82 -16.25
C GLY A 75 0.31 -1.72 -15.04
N LEU A 76 -0.19 -1.14 -13.94
CA LEU A 76 -0.52 -1.85 -12.72
C LEU A 76 -2.04 -2.02 -12.56
N LYS A 77 -2.40 -3.09 -11.87
CA LYS A 77 -3.78 -3.38 -11.46
C LYS A 77 -3.78 -3.70 -9.97
N ALA A 78 -4.64 -3.05 -9.21
CA ALA A 78 -4.98 -3.44 -7.86
C ALA A 78 -6.18 -4.38 -7.86
N ASP A 79 -6.18 -5.39 -6.99
CA ASP A 79 -7.30 -6.32 -6.82
C ASP A 79 -8.41 -5.70 -5.97
N PHE A 80 -8.04 -4.77 -5.08
CA PHE A 80 -8.95 -3.95 -4.28
C PHE A 80 -8.38 -2.56 -4.05
N ILE A 81 -9.26 -1.59 -3.81
CA ILE A 81 -8.89 -0.22 -3.44
C ILE A 81 -9.81 0.24 -2.33
N ILE A 82 -9.25 0.55 -1.17
CA ILE A 82 -9.92 1.04 0.02
C ILE A 82 -9.37 2.44 0.28
N ASN A 83 -10.24 3.44 0.22
CA ASN A 83 -9.92 4.85 0.48
C ASN A 83 -10.69 5.36 1.69
N GLU A 84 -10.44 6.59 2.12
CA GLU A 84 -11.15 7.20 3.27
C GLU A 84 -12.66 7.22 3.09
N GLN A 85 -13.16 7.43 1.87
CA GLN A 85 -14.61 7.46 1.60
C GLN A 85 -15.28 6.12 1.91
N LEU A 86 -14.57 5.00 1.76
CA LEU A 86 -15.06 3.66 2.08
C LEU A 86 -14.78 3.29 3.54
N ALA A 87 -13.53 3.47 3.99
CA ALA A 87 -13.09 3.00 5.30
C ALA A 87 -13.60 3.89 6.45
N GLY A 88 -13.53 5.21 6.31
CA GLY A 88 -13.83 6.13 7.39
C GLY A 88 -15.23 5.99 7.98
N PRO A 89 -16.32 5.95 7.20
CA PRO A 89 -17.67 5.70 7.73
C PRO A 89 -17.79 4.35 8.42
N MET A 90 -17.14 3.32 7.90
CA MET A 90 -17.16 1.95 8.43
C MET A 90 -16.48 1.87 9.80
N LEU A 91 -15.28 2.44 9.93
CA LEU A 91 -14.54 2.48 11.19
C LEU A 91 -15.31 3.28 12.27
N ARG A 92 -15.92 4.40 11.92
CA ARG A 92 -16.78 5.19 12.82
C ARG A 92 -17.99 4.38 13.30
N GLN A 93 -18.67 3.68 12.39
CA GLN A 93 -19.81 2.84 12.73
C GLN A 93 -19.42 1.71 13.69
N MET A 94 -18.23 1.13 13.52
CA MET A 94 -17.68 0.09 14.38
C MET A 94 -17.06 0.62 15.67
N ASN A 95 -17.01 1.94 15.85
CA ASN A 95 -16.34 2.62 16.98
C ASN A 95 -14.86 2.22 17.14
N ILE A 96 -14.16 2.03 16.02
CA ILE A 96 -12.73 1.73 15.98
C ILE A 96 -11.95 3.02 15.95
N GLY A 97 -11.14 3.25 16.99
CA GLY A 97 -10.32 4.46 17.15
C GLY A 97 -8.96 4.38 16.45
N ALA A 98 -8.86 3.67 15.32
CA ALA A 98 -7.67 3.59 14.49
C ALA A 98 -7.85 4.38 13.19
N SER A 99 -6.75 4.88 12.63
CA SER A 99 -6.74 5.54 11.32
C SER A 99 -6.97 4.54 10.19
N LYS A 100 -6.44 3.32 10.37
CA LYS A 100 -6.62 2.18 9.48
C LYS A 100 -6.90 0.93 10.29
N TYR A 101 -7.75 0.06 9.76
CA TYR A 101 -8.02 -1.24 10.37
C TYR A 101 -8.12 -2.34 9.31
N PRO A 102 -6.97 -2.86 8.86
CA PRO A 102 -6.87 -3.90 7.83
C PRO A 102 -7.75 -5.14 8.05
N PRO A 103 -7.94 -5.65 9.29
CA PRO A 103 -8.73 -6.87 9.54
C PRO A 103 -10.17 -6.82 9.04
N VAL A 104 -10.84 -5.66 9.08
CA VAL A 104 -12.23 -5.54 8.60
C VAL A 104 -12.35 -5.83 7.10
N PHE A 105 -11.26 -5.64 6.36
CA PHE A 105 -11.16 -5.91 4.93
C PHE A 105 -10.46 -7.23 4.62
N LYS A 106 -10.18 -8.06 5.66
CA LYS A 106 -9.44 -9.33 5.54
C LYS A 106 -8.06 -9.14 4.90
N ILE A 107 -7.38 -8.07 5.24
CA ILE A 107 -6.01 -7.80 4.81
C ILE A 107 -5.08 -8.45 5.83
N ASP A 108 -4.16 -9.27 5.35
CA ASP A 108 -3.19 -10.01 6.17
C ASP A 108 -1.97 -9.17 6.52
N LEU A 109 -1.54 -8.29 5.60
CA LEU A 109 -0.38 -7.41 5.78
C LEU A 109 -0.64 -6.05 5.15
N HIS A 110 -0.37 -4.99 5.90
CA HIS A 110 -0.43 -3.61 5.42
C HIS A 110 0.98 -3.01 5.33
N VAL A 111 1.32 -2.42 4.20
CA VAL A 111 2.60 -1.73 3.96
C VAL A 111 2.38 -0.22 4.04
N ASP A 112 3.08 0.45 4.94
CA ASP A 112 2.88 1.88 5.25
C ASP A 112 4.21 2.54 5.62
N ASP A 113 4.33 3.86 5.45
CA ASP A 113 5.52 4.63 5.84
C ASP A 113 5.39 5.27 7.23
N LEU A 114 4.18 5.31 7.80
CA LEU A 114 3.91 5.97 9.06
C LEU A 114 4.12 5.04 10.26
N PRO A 115 5.08 5.32 11.16
CA PRO A 115 5.26 4.53 12.39
C PRO A 115 4.00 4.47 13.26
N GLY A 116 3.13 5.49 13.19
CA GLY A 116 1.85 5.51 13.89
C GLY A 116 0.92 4.36 13.50
N ILE A 117 0.96 3.91 12.24
CA ILE A 117 0.16 2.77 11.76
C ILE A 117 0.67 1.45 12.34
N ALA A 118 2.00 1.30 12.49
CA ALA A 118 2.55 0.12 13.18
C ALA A 118 2.15 0.06 14.66
N LEU A 119 2.14 1.21 15.36
CA LEU A 119 1.63 1.30 16.73
C LEU A 119 0.13 0.99 16.83
N GLU A 120 -0.65 1.42 15.84
CA GLU A 120 -2.06 1.00 15.73
C GLU A 120 -2.17 -0.50 15.50
N GLY A 121 -1.28 -1.10 14.69
CA GLY A 121 -1.21 -2.55 14.49
C GLY A 121 -0.99 -3.32 15.78
N GLU A 122 -0.02 -2.93 16.59
CA GLU A 122 0.22 -3.52 17.92
C GLU A 122 -0.99 -3.39 18.84
N ARG A 123 -1.65 -2.22 18.84
CA ARG A 123 -2.79 -1.94 19.69
C ARG A 123 -4.06 -2.67 19.26
N PHE A 124 -4.32 -2.78 17.96
CA PHE A 124 -5.58 -3.29 17.42
C PHE A 124 -5.45 -4.69 16.79
N GLY A 125 -4.27 -5.30 16.84
CA GLY A 125 -4.04 -6.67 16.40
C GLY A 125 -4.03 -6.84 14.87
N PHE A 126 -3.21 -6.05 14.17
CA PHE A 126 -2.97 -6.25 12.74
C PHE A 126 -1.49 -6.05 12.39
N ASP A 127 -1.05 -6.69 11.33
CA ASP A 127 0.34 -6.66 10.90
C ASP A 127 0.61 -5.52 9.92
N THR A 128 1.69 -4.78 10.21
CA THR A 128 2.17 -3.67 9.38
C THR A 128 3.65 -3.85 9.07
N LEU A 129 4.00 -3.74 7.79
CA LEU A 129 5.38 -3.63 7.35
C LEU A 129 5.68 -2.15 7.07
N LEU A 130 6.57 -1.57 7.88
CA LEU A 130 7.00 -0.20 7.68
C LEU A 130 8.00 -0.10 6.53
N VAL A 131 7.80 0.89 5.66
CA VAL A 131 8.74 1.24 4.62
C VAL A 131 9.29 2.65 4.86
N ASP A 132 10.56 2.74 5.20
CA ASP A 132 11.23 4.02 5.37
C ASP A 132 11.35 4.75 4.02
N TYR A 133 11.34 6.09 4.05
CA TYR A 133 11.60 6.92 2.88
C TYR A 133 13.03 6.72 2.33
N ASP A 134 13.99 6.32 3.17
CA ASP A 134 15.36 5.96 2.77
C ASP A 134 15.46 4.69 1.92
N VAL A 135 14.42 3.86 1.90
CA VAL A 135 14.34 2.70 1.01
C VAL A 135 14.28 3.18 -0.44
N ARG A 136 15.41 3.05 -1.15
CA ARG A 136 15.61 3.58 -2.50
C ARG A 136 14.81 2.83 -3.56
N ASN A 137 14.55 1.56 -3.36
CA ASN A 137 13.80 0.69 -4.27
C ASN A 137 12.88 -0.22 -3.46
N LEU A 138 11.59 -0.20 -3.79
CA LEU A 138 10.58 -0.97 -3.06
C LEU A 138 10.78 -2.50 -3.16
N GLU A 139 11.56 -2.97 -4.15
CA GLU A 139 11.86 -4.40 -4.32
C GLU A 139 12.52 -5.05 -3.09
N SER A 140 13.22 -4.26 -2.26
CA SER A 140 13.79 -4.76 -1.02
C SER A 140 12.75 -5.35 -0.06
N LEU A 141 11.51 -4.89 -0.11
CA LEU A 141 10.42 -5.42 0.73
C LEU A 141 10.00 -6.84 0.38
N LEU A 142 10.35 -7.36 -0.79
CA LEU A 142 9.98 -8.73 -1.19
C LEU A 142 10.54 -9.79 -0.24
N ALA A 143 11.74 -9.55 0.30
CA ALA A 143 12.33 -10.44 1.29
C ALA A 143 11.52 -10.41 2.61
N ASP A 144 11.22 -9.21 3.10
CA ASP A 144 10.47 -9.00 4.35
C ASP A 144 9.05 -9.60 4.26
N ILE A 145 8.38 -9.40 3.13
CA ILE A 145 7.05 -9.97 2.88
C ILE A 145 7.11 -11.51 2.83
N SER A 146 8.15 -12.08 2.20
CA SER A 146 8.35 -13.53 2.15
C SER A 146 8.66 -14.11 3.54
N ASP A 147 9.40 -13.38 4.37
CA ASP A 147 9.68 -13.78 5.75
C ASP A 147 8.41 -13.76 6.59
N PHE A 148 7.59 -12.72 6.45
CA PHE A 148 6.28 -12.63 7.09
C PHE A 148 5.36 -13.80 6.68
N GLU A 149 5.29 -14.12 5.40
CA GLU A 149 4.50 -15.24 4.88
C GLU A 149 4.92 -16.58 5.52
N ARG A 150 6.24 -16.82 5.63
CA ARG A 150 6.76 -18.03 6.29
C ARG A 150 6.40 -18.08 7.77
N MET A 151 6.48 -16.96 8.46
CA MET A 151 6.13 -16.86 9.89
C MET A 151 4.65 -17.21 10.12
N VAL A 152 3.75 -16.63 9.31
CA VAL A 152 2.29 -16.89 9.41
C VAL A 152 1.97 -18.35 9.08
N ALA A 153 2.63 -18.94 8.08
CA ALA A 153 2.43 -20.35 7.70
C ALA A 153 2.83 -21.35 8.80
N VAL A 154 3.77 -20.98 9.68
CA VAL A 154 4.20 -21.84 10.83
C VAL A 154 3.22 -21.76 11.99
N GLN A 155 2.43 -20.67 12.09
CA GLN A 155 1.48 -20.43 13.19
C GLN A 155 0.05 -20.95 12.89
N ALA A 156 -0.23 -21.31 11.63
CA ALA A 156 -1.52 -21.81 11.17
C ALA A 156 -1.60 -23.33 11.21
#